data_bad3b9d96c11b3c7bad737f6ed48c736
#
_entry.id   bad3b9d96c11b3c7bad737f6ed48c736
#
_cell.length_a   1.000
_cell.length_b   1.000
_cell.length_c   1.000
_cell.angle_alpha   90.00
_cell.angle_beta   90.00
_cell.angle_gamma   90.00
#
_symmetry.space_group_name_H-M   'P 1'
#
loop_
_entity.id
_entity.type
_entity.pdbx_description
1 polymer ?
#
loop_
_entity_poly.entity_id
_entity_poly.type
_entity_poly.pdbx_seq_one_letter_code
_entity_poly.pdbx_strand_id
1 'polypeptide(L)'
;MDRYLIESPHDADGCRQLVMNVNALGYLNNCDWGCMGGVHKAWVIIEAENEKQAMLIVPFPLRKNATAIKLVKFDPEMVKEWKV
;
A
#
# COMPACT_ATOMS: atom_id res chain seq x y z
N MET A 1 1.45 6.53 -15.57
CA MET A 1 1.90 6.02 -14.27
C MET A 1 1.24 4.71 -13.94
N ASP A 2 1.94 3.84 -13.25
CA ASP A 2 1.39 2.58 -12.82
C ASP A 2 0.77 2.72 -11.42
N ARG A 3 -0.16 1.82 -11.10
CA ARG A 3 -0.75 1.73 -9.76
C ARG A 3 0.02 0.70 -8.95
N TYR A 4 0.20 1.01 -7.67
CA TYR A 4 0.89 0.12 -6.74
C TYR A 4 0.08 -0.06 -5.48
N LEU A 5 -0.02 -1.29 -5.02
CA LEU A 5 -0.53 -1.60 -3.68
C LEU A 5 0.65 -1.58 -2.73
N ILE A 6 0.58 -0.70 -1.76
CA ILE A 6 1.57 -0.63 -0.69
C ILE A 6 1.02 -1.38 0.51
N GLU A 7 1.80 -2.32 1.02
CA GLU A 7 1.49 -3.01 2.27
C GLU A 7 2.58 -2.69 3.27
N SER A 8 2.21 -2.12 4.39
CA SER A 8 3.15 -1.66 5.39
C SER A 8 2.82 -2.25 6.76
N PRO A 9 3.55 -3.29 7.18
CA PRO A 9 3.42 -3.82 8.54
C PRO A 9 3.96 -2.83 9.57
N HIS A 10 3.38 -2.85 10.77
CA HIS A 10 3.84 -2.05 11.88
C HIS A 10 3.55 -2.77 13.20
N ASP A 11 4.25 -2.38 14.26
CA ASP A 11 4.00 -2.95 15.58
C ASP A 11 2.71 -2.42 16.18
N ALA A 12 2.07 -3.25 17.01
CA ALA A 12 0.84 -2.85 17.70
C ALA A 12 1.05 -1.56 18.50
N ASP A 13 2.19 -1.43 19.15
CA ASP A 13 2.51 -0.26 19.98
C ASP A 13 2.68 1.02 19.16
N GLY A 14 3.10 0.88 17.91
CA GLY A 14 3.31 2.01 17.01
C GLY A 14 2.11 2.39 16.17
N CYS A 15 1.02 1.64 16.24
CA CYS A 15 -0.14 1.81 15.36
C CYS A 15 -0.72 3.23 15.44
N ARG A 16 -1.00 3.71 16.65
CA ARG A 16 -1.60 5.03 16.83
C ARG A 16 -0.71 6.14 16.28
N GLN A 17 0.58 6.06 16.55
CA GLN A 17 1.52 7.06 16.05
C GLN A 17 1.58 7.06 14.54
N LEU A 18 1.56 5.89 13.92
CA LEU A 18 1.56 5.76 12.47
C LEU A 18 0.30 6.37 11.86
N VAL A 19 -0.87 6.10 12.44
CA VAL A 19 -2.14 6.68 11.98
C VAL A 19 -2.07 8.21 12.04
N MET A 20 -1.54 8.76 13.13
CA MET A 20 -1.39 10.20 13.29
C MET A 20 -0.44 10.78 12.25
N ASN A 21 0.68 10.11 11.99
CA ASN A 21 1.65 10.55 10.98
C ASN A 21 1.03 10.56 9.59
N VAL A 22 0.31 9.52 9.21
CA VAL A 22 -0.34 9.43 7.91
C VAL A 22 -1.41 10.50 7.76
N ASN A 23 -2.16 10.77 8.84
CA ASN A 23 -3.13 11.85 8.86
C ASN A 23 -2.47 13.22 8.62
N ALA A 24 -1.33 13.46 9.26
CA ALA A 24 -0.58 14.71 9.09
C ALA A 24 -0.09 14.89 7.66
N LEU A 25 0.20 13.80 6.95
CA LEU A 25 0.62 13.83 5.56
C LEU A 25 -0.54 13.96 4.57
N GLY A 26 -1.78 13.87 5.05
CA GLY A 26 -2.96 14.03 4.20
C GLY A 26 -3.41 12.75 3.49
N TYR A 27 -2.89 11.58 3.86
CA TYR A 27 -3.19 10.32 3.18
C TYR A 27 -4.14 9.40 3.94
N LEU A 28 -4.64 9.82 5.11
CA LEU A 28 -5.43 8.92 5.96
C LEU A 28 -6.65 8.33 5.24
N ASN A 29 -7.35 9.16 4.46
CA ASN A 29 -8.55 8.71 3.74
C ASN A 29 -8.24 7.74 2.61
N ASN A 30 -6.99 7.62 2.21
CA ASN A 30 -6.56 6.72 1.13
C ASN A 30 -6.09 5.37 1.64
N CYS A 31 -5.93 5.25 2.95
CA CYS A 31 -5.36 4.05 3.58
C CYS A 31 -6.43 3.21 4.25
N ASP A 32 -6.24 1.91 4.18
CA ASP A 32 -7.03 0.94 4.94
C ASP A 32 -6.13 0.32 6.00
N TRP A 33 -6.73 -0.01 7.13
CA TRP A 33 -6.00 -0.46 8.30
C TRP A 33 -6.60 -1.75 8.85
N GLY A 34 -5.75 -2.73 9.13
CA GLY A 34 -6.18 -4.01 9.68
C GLY A 34 -6.12 -4.10 11.20
N CYS A 35 -5.68 -3.03 11.87
CA CYS A 35 -5.40 -3.07 13.31
C CYS A 35 -6.59 -3.47 14.16
N MET A 36 -7.78 -2.98 13.82
CA MET A 36 -9.01 -3.30 14.56
C MET A 36 -9.40 -4.76 14.41
N GLY A 37 -8.95 -5.41 13.33
CA GLY A 37 -9.15 -6.84 13.10
C GLY A 37 -8.00 -7.71 13.57
N GLY A 38 -7.04 -7.14 14.27
CA GLY A 38 -5.90 -7.88 14.80
C GLY A 38 -4.72 -8.03 13.82
N VAL A 39 -4.81 -7.40 12.66
CA VAL A 39 -3.73 -7.43 11.65
C VAL A 39 -3.07 -6.05 11.60
N HIS A 40 -1.85 -5.95 12.12
CA HIS A 40 -1.16 -4.66 12.23
C HIS A 40 -0.44 -4.33 10.92
N LYS A 41 -1.25 -3.98 9.91
CA LYS A 41 -0.79 -3.56 8.59
C LYS A 41 -1.65 -2.42 8.09
N ALA A 42 -1.05 -1.60 7.25
CA ALA A 42 -1.75 -0.57 6.50
C ALA A 42 -1.62 -0.86 5.01
N TRP A 43 -2.65 -0.53 4.26
CA TRP A 43 -2.68 -0.71 2.80
C TRP A 43 -3.11 0.59 2.14
N VAL A 44 -2.48 0.89 1.02
CA VAL A 44 -2.87 2.03 0.19
C VAL A 44 -2.55 1.71 -1.27
N ILE A 45 -3.41 2.19 -2.17
CA ILE A 45 -3.14 2.09 -3.61
C ILE A 45 -2.79 3.49 -4.09
N ILE A 46 -1.63 3.62 -4.72
CA ILE A 46 -1.15 4.90 -5.24
C ILE A 46 -0.65 4.75 -6.67
N GLU A 47 -0.59 5.86 -7.38
CA GLU A 47 0.02 5.93 -8.69
C GLU A 47 1.44 6.47 -8.55
N ALA A 48 2.39 5.85 -9.24
CA ALA A 48 3.79 6.24 -9.21
C ALA A 48 4.48 5.80 -10.49
N GLU A 49 5.63 6.41 -10.78
CA GLU A 49 6.40 6.07 -11.97
C GLU A 49 7.05 4.70 -11.85
N ASN A 50 7.41 4.30 -10.65
CA ASN A 50 8.05 3.02 -10.40
C ASN A 50 7.85 2.61 -8.94
N GLU A 51 8.27 1.40 -8.62
CA GLU A 51 8.14 0.82 -7.28
C GLU A 51 8.87 1.65 -6.23
N LYS A 52 10.08 2.10 -6.54
CA LYS A 52 10.88 2.89 -5.61
C LYS A 52 10.19 4.19 -5.24
N GLN A 53 9.60 4.85 -6.24
CA GLN A 53 8.84 6.08 -6.00
C GLN A 53 7.59 5.80 -5.16
N ALA A 54 6.91 4.69 -5.44
CA ALA A 54 5.72 4.29 -4.69
C ALA A 54 6.02 4.10 -3.21
N MET A 55 7.19 3.57 -2.89
CA MET A 55 7.59 3.31 -1.50
C MET A 55 7.84 4.57 -0.69
N LEU A 56 7.97 5.73 -1.33
CA LEU A 56 8.21 6.98 -0.60
C LEU A 56 7.05 7.40 0.30
N ILE A 57 5.85 6.87 0.07
CA ILE A 57 4.70 7.14 0.94
C ILE A 57 4.87 6.50 2.32
N VAL A 58 5.69 5.46 2.42
CA VAL A 58 5.91 4.75 3.68
C VAL A 58 6.96 5.52 4.50
N PRO A 59 6.70 5.81 5.79
CA PRO A 59 7.71 6.42 6.65
C PRO A 59 9.00 5.62 6.63
N PHE A 60 10.13 6.32 6.57
CA PHE A 60 11.44 5.70 6.37
C PHE A 60 11.72 4.49 7.29
N PRO A 61 11.45 4.57 8.60
CA PRO A 61 11.75 3.44 9.49
C PRO A 61 10.97 2.16 9.17
N LEU A 62 9.84 2.28 8.47
CA LEU A 62 8.97 1.14 8.14
C LEU A 62 9.21 0.59 6.75
N ARG A 63 9.99 1.28 5.91
CA ARG A 63 10.17 0.89 4.51
C ARG A 63 10.79 -0.48 4.33
N LYS A 64 11.68 -0.88 5.21
CA LYS A 64 12.37 -2.16 5.08
C LYS A 64 11.42 -3.36 5.15
N ASN A 65 10.27 -3.21 5.79
CA ASN A 65 9.28 -4.26 5.93
C ASN A 65 8.07 -4.08 5.04
N ALA A 66 8.00 -2.96 4.32
CA ALA A 66 6.90 -2.66 3.42
C ALA A 66 7.15 -3.25 2.03
N THR A 67 6.07 -3.49 1.30
CA THR A 67 6.14 -3.98 -0.07
C THR A 67 5.31 -3.10 -0.98
N ALA A 68 5.73 -3.00 -2.23
CA ALA A 68 4.98 -2.32 -3.28
C ALA A 68 4.73 -3.32 -4.40
N ILE A 69 3.47 -3.56 -4.72
CA ILE A 69 3.07 -4.51 -5.74
C ILE A 69 2.42 -3.75 -6.88
N LYS A 70 2.97 -3.89 -8.07
CA LYS A 70 2.38 -3.29 -9.26
C LYS A 70 1.06 -3.99 -9.57
N LEU A 71 0.02 -3.19 -9.76
CA LEU A 71 -1.32 -3.69 -10.02
C LEU A 71 -1.70 -3.46 -11.46
N VAL A 72 -2.29 -4.48 -12.07
CA VAL A 72 -2.87 -4.38 -13.40
C VAL A 72 -4.26 -4.97 -13.38
N LYS A 73 -5.08 -4.55 -14.32
CA LYS A 73 -6.38 -5.16 -14.56
C LYS A 73 -6.31 -5.97 -15.84
N PHE A 74 -6.96 -7.10 -15.86
CA PHE A 74 -7.08 -7.88 -17.07
C PHE A 74 -8.40 -7.54 -17.77
N ASP A 75 -8.30 -7.27 -19.05
CA ASP A 75 -9.45 -7.01 -19.90
C ASP A 75 -10.02 -8.36 -20.36
N PRO A 76 -11.35 -8.56 -20.37
CA PRO A 76 -11.96 -9.78 -20.90
C PRO A 76 -11.50 -10.12 -22.31
N GLU A 77 -11.25 -9.12 -23.16
CA GLU A 77 -10.76 -9.35 -24.51
C GLU A 77 -9.36 -10.00 -24.52
N MET A 78 -8.50 -9.61 -23.58
CA MET A 78 -7.18 -10.23 -23.42
C MET A 78 -7.31 -11.69 -23.02
N VAL A 79 -8.24 -11.97 -22.12
CA VAL A 79 -8.41 -13.31 -21.55
C VAL A 79 -8.91 -14.31 -22.59
N LYS A 80 -9.64 -13.86 -23.59
CA LYS A 80 -10.13 -14.71 -24.68
C LYS A 80 -9.03 -15.47 -25.40
N GLU A 81 -7.84 -14.87 -25.47
CA GLU A 81 -6.70 -15.45 -26.16
C GLU A 81 -5.94 -16.45 -25.30
N TRP A 82 -6.25 -16.54 -24.01
CA TRP A 82 -5.52 -17.39 -23.10
C TRP A 82 -6.02 -18.83 -23.18
N LYS A 83 -5.07 -19.75 -23.18
CA LYS A 83 -5.35 -21.20 -23.12
C LYS A 83 -4.86 -21.74 -21.79
N VAL A 84 -5.70 -22.54 -21.18
CA VAL A 84 -5.40 -23.16 -19.89
C VAL A 84 -4.69 -24.50 -20.10
#